data_832a7df5cbd9f4bbb96f30b0e8b63bc3
#
_entry.id   832a7df5cbd9f4bbb96f30b0e8b63bc3
#
_cell.length_a   1.000
_cell.length_b   1.000
_cell.length_c   1.000
_cell.angle_alpha   90.00
_cell.angle_beta   90.00
_cell.angle_gamma   90.00
#
_symmetry.space_group_name_H-M   'P 1'
#
loop_
_entity.id
_entity.type
_entity.pdbx_description
1 polymer ?
#
loop_
_entity_poly.entity_id
_entity_poly.type
_entity_poly.pdbx_seq_one_letter_code
_entity_poly.pdbx_strand_id
1 'polypeptide(L)'
;LANFTLNGKAVSLEVDPQTPLLWVLREHLGLTGTKFGCGIAQCGACTVHLNGTAARTCVLPVLAAEGGDIVTIEGLAENDDHPLQQAWVEEQVPQCGYCQSGQIMQAADFLKNTPDPTDEQVTAAMAGNLCRCMAYVRIHRAVKRAATIASERATSQVNGQQTDATAATAGVGIFDPRATAGTVSHSAVEETSHGKV
;
A
#
# COMPACT_ATOMS: atom_id res chain seq x y z
N LEU A 1 27.41 9.91 -0.01
CA LEU A 1 26.38 9.35 -0.91
C LEU A 1 25.45 8.47 -0.06
N ALA A 2 24.17 8.71 -0.09
CA ALA A 2 23.16 7.89 0.58
C ALA A 2 22.45 6.99 -0.46
N ASN A 3 22.40 5.68 -0.19
CA ASN A 3 21.78 4.69 -1.07
C ASN A 3 20.70 3.93 -0.31
N PHE A 4 19.48 3.89 -0.85
CA PHE A 4 18.34 3.18 -0.26
C PHE A 4 17.28 2.88 -1.33
N THR A 5 16.33 2.03 -1.01
CA THR A 5 15.13 1.84 -1.83
C THR A 5 14.04 2.77 -1.32
N LEU A 6 13.34 3.46 -2.22
CA LEU A 6 12.23 4.37 -1.90
C LEU A 6 11.03 4.04 -2.76
N ASN A 7 9.95 3.59 -2.14
CA ASN A 7 8.72 3.19 -2.83
C ASN A 7 9.01 2.19 -3.98
N GLY A 8 9.86 1.19 -3.70
CA GLY A 8 10.27 0.16 -4.65
C GLY A 8 11.31 0.58 -5.69
N LYS A 9 11.83 1.82 -5.63
CA LYS A 9 12.84 2.32 -6.58
C LYS A 9 14.16 2.59 -5.88
N ALA A 10 15.27 2.17 -6.50
CA ALA A 10 16.61 2.47 -5.99
C ALA A 10 16.89 3.98 -6.11
N VAL A 11 17.38 4.57 -5.03
CA VAL A 11 17.75 5.98 -4.93
C VAL A 11 19.20 6.08 -4.48
N SER A 12 19.97 6.94 -5.15
CA SER A 12 21.34 7.30 -4.77
C SER A 12 21.46 8.82 -4.83
N LEU A 13 21.87 9.42 -3.70
CA LEU A 13 21.87 10.87 -3.61
C LEU A 13 23.04 11.37 -2.75
N GLU A 14 23.64 12.49 -3.18
CA GLU A 14 24.71 13.16 -2.44
C GLU A 14 24.07 14.16 -1.45
N VAL A 15 24.18 13.84 -0.17
CA VAL A 15 23.62 14.63 0.93
C VAL A 15 24.46 14.40 2.18
N ASP A 16 24.49 15.37 3.10
CA ASP A 16 25.11 15.18 4.41
C ASP A 16 24.44 13.99 5.13
N PRO A 17 25.22 12.97 5.55
CA PRO A 17 24.69 11.78 6.23
C PRO A 17 23.86 12.08 7.49
N GLN A 18 24.08 13.23 8.14
CA GLN A 18 23.34 13.65 9.32
C GLN A 18 22.03 14.39 9.00
N THR A 19 21.77 14.67 7.72
CA THR A 19 20.49 15.29 7.31
C THR A 19 19.32 14.41 7.74
N PRO A 20 18.31 14.96 8.47
CA PRO A 20 17.13 14.20 8.80
C PRO A 20 16.41 13.68 7.55
N LEU A 21 16.04 12.41 7.54
CA LEU A 21 15.39 11.76 6.40
C LEU A 21 14.14 12.52 5.92
N LEU A 22 13.44 13.16 6.84
CA LEU A 22 12.29 14.01 6.50
C LEU A 22 12.63 15.06 5.42
N TRP A 23 13.76 15.75 5.57
CA TRP A 23 14.17 16.79 4.62
C TRP A 23 14.70 16.20 3.33
N VAL A 24 15.35 15.05 3.38
CA VAL A 24 15.75 14.30 2.19
C VAL A 24 14.51 13.95 1.35
N LEU A 25 13.47 13.42 1.97
CA LEU A 25 12.23 13.09 1.27
C LEU A 25 11.56 14.33 0.67
N ARG A 26 11.45 15.41 1.44
CA ARG A 26 10.69 16.60 1.05
C ARG A 26 11.43 17.53 0.10
N GLU A 27 12.69 17.86 0.42
CA GLU A 27 13.43 18.93 -0.28
C GLU A 27 14.29 18.37 -1.43
N HIS A 28 14.88 17.18 -1.25
CA HIS A 28 15.74 16.58 -2.28
C HIS A 28 14.94 15.70 -3.25
N LEU A 29 13.91 15.00 -2.78
CA LEU A 29 13.14 14.03 -3.58
C LEU A 29 11.72 14.51 -3.91
N GLY A 30 11.29 15.67 -3.39
CA GLY A 30 10.00 16.27 -3.71
C GLY A 30 8.77 15.55 -3.17
N LEU A 31 8.95 14.55 -2.27
CA LEU A 31 7.86 13.79 -1.65
C LEU A 31 7.29 14.56 -0.47
N THR A 32 6.26 15.34 -0.69
CA THR A 32 5.70 16.27 0.30
C THR A 32 4.59 15.71 1.16
N GLY A 33 4.16 14.46 0.94
CA GLY A 33 3.15 13.77 1.74
C GLY A 33 3.58 13.54 3.19
N THR A 34 4.85 13.22 3.42
CA THR A 34 5.45 13.18 4.76
C THR A 34 5.62 14.59 5.31
N LYS A 35 5.08 14.88 6.51
CA LYS A 35 4.96 16.24 7.04
C LYS A 35 5.89 16.51 8.22
N PHE A 36 6.42 17.75 8.29
CA PHE A 36 7.08 18.26 9.49
C PHE A 36 6.04 18.75 10.51
N GLY A 37 6.20 18.41 11.77
CA GLY A 37 5.36 18.91 12.86
C GLY A 37 6.20 19.35 14.06
N CYS A 38 6.51 18.44 14.98
CA CYS A 38 7.22 18.77 16.22
C CYS A 38 8.76 18.80 16.10
N GLY A 39 9.35 18.06 15.15
CA GLY A 39 10.80 17.92 15.01
C GLY A 39 11.50 17.05 16.07
N ILE A 40 10.75 16.43 17.00
CA ILE A 40 11.24 15.67 18.14
C ILE A 40 10.57 14.29 18.29
N ALA A 41 10.08 13.72 17.18
CA ALA A 41 9.47 12.39 17.09
C ALA A 41 8.16 12.18 17.90
N GLN A 42 7.49 13.23 18.42
CA GLN A 42 6.31 13.08 19.27
C GLN A 42 4.96 13.14 18.54
N CYS A 43 4.85 13.93 17.45
CA CYS A 43 3.56 14.19 16.83
C CYS A 43 3.14 13.17 15.76
N GLY A 44 4.06 12.38 15.24
CA GLY A 44 3.79 11.36 14.23
C GLY A 44 3.51 11.82 12.80
N ALA A 45 3.49 13.14 12.50
CA ALA A 45 3.23 13.65 11.17
C ALA A 45 4.28 13.23 10.12
N CYS A 46 5.49 12.91 10.57
CA CYS A 46 6.63 12.52 9.75
C CYS A 46 6.82 10.98 9.63
N THR A 47 5.80 10.19 9.94
CA THR A 47 5.90 8.72 9.91
C THR A 47 6.01 8.22 8.47
N VAL A 48 6.99 7.34 8.25
CA VAL A 48 7.15 6.48 7.07
C VAL A 48 7.36 5.04 7.54
N HIS A 49 7.39 4.07 6.64
CA HIS A 49 7.93 2.75 6.97
C HIS A 49 9.41 2.69 6.58
N LEU A 50 10.25 2.23 7.48
CA LEU A 50 11.63 1.87 7.23
C LEU A 50 11.77 0.37 7.50
N ASN A 51 12.14 -0.39 6.47
CA ASN A 51 12.19 -1.85 6.53
C ASN A 51 10.87 -2.47 7.03
N GLY A 52 9.75 -1.90 6.61
CA GLY A 52 8.41 -2.37 6.93
C GLY A 52 7.87 -1.97 8.31
N THR A 53 8.58 -1.15 9.09
CA THR A 53 8.18 -0.68 10.43
C THR A 53 8.05 0.85 10.48
N ALA A 54 7.06 1.36 11.21
CA ALA A 54 6.82 2.79 11.35
C ALA A 54 7.99 3.51 12.03
N ALA A 55 8.53 4.54 11.36
CA ALA A 55 9.66 5.35 11.83
C ALA A 55 9.38 6.85 11.75
N ARG A 56 9.95 7.63 12.67
CA ARG A 56 9.81 9.10 12.75
C ARG A 56 10.98 9.78 12.07
N THR A 57 10.78 10.25 10.84
CA THR A 57 11.86 10.74 9.97
C THR A 57 12.44 12.10 10.37
N CYS A 58 11.78 12.88 11.23
CA CYS A 58 12.27 14.19 11.65
C CYS A 58 13.50 14.14 12.56
N VAL A 59 13.76 12.99 13.20
CA VAL A 59 14.94 12.79 14.07
C VAL A 59 15.87 11.69 13.53
N LEU A 60 15.47 11.00 12.46
CA LEU A 60 16.23 9.92 11.86
C LEU A 60 17.19 10.49 10.81
N PRO A 61 18.53 10.40 10.98
CA PRO A 61 19.47 10.81 9.95
C PRO A 61 19.36 9.88 8.74
N VAL A 62 19.62 10.41 7.53
CA VAL A 62 19.57 9.59 6.30
C VAL A 62 20.54 8.43 6.32
N LEU A 63 21.67 8.57 7.03
CA LEU A 63 22.63 7.48 7.24
C LEU A 63 21.99 6.23 7.88
N ALA A 64 21.02 6.41 8.76
CA ALA A 64 20.31 5.28 9.39
C ALA A 64 19.38 4.52 8.44
N ALA A 65 19.12 5.08 7.27
CA ALA A 65 18.32 4.45 6.21
C ALA A 65 19.18 3.85 5.08
N GLU A 66 20.52 3.91 5.21
CA GLU A 66 21.45 3.35 4.21
C GLU A 66 21.17 1.87 3.95
N GLY A 67 21.03 1.49 2.68
CA GLY A 67 20.69 0.11 2.26
C GLY A 67 19.28 -0.35 2.64
N GLY A 68 18.49 0.49 3.30
CA GLY A 68 17.13 0.15 3.75
C GLY A 68 16.07 0.34 2.69
N ASP A 69 14.87 -0.16 3.00
CA ASP A 69 13.66 0.05 2.20
C ASP A 69 12.74 1.06 2.91
N ILE A 70 12.44 2.15 2.20
CA ILE A 70 11.60 3.24 2.68
C ILE A 70 10.30 3.25 1.90
N VAL A 71 9.18 3.19 2.59
CA VAL A 71 7.85 3.40 2.01
C VAL A 71 7.23 4.64 2.63
N THR A 72 6.89 5.61 1.79
CA THR A 72 6.15 6.82 2.18
C THR A 72 4.67 6.68 1.86
N ILE A 73 3.86 7.68 2.24
CA ILE A 73 2.42 7.66 1.93
C ILE A 73 2.15 7.59 0.42
N GLU A 74 3.04 8.16 -0.42
CA GLU A 74 2.94 8.12 -1.87
C GLU A 74 3.20 6.72 -2.45
N GLY A 75 3.85 5.84 -1.71
CA GLY A 75 4.14 4.45 -2.12
C GLY A 75 3.38 3.40 -1.34
N LEU A 76 2.42 3.78 -0.49
CA LEU A 76 1.68 2.83 0.35
C LEU A 76 0.78 1.91 -0.49
N ALA A 77 0.23 2.40 -1.61
CA ALA A 77 -0.49 1.63 -2.61
C ALA A 77 -0.34 2.27 -4.00
N GLU A 78 -0.37 1.44 -5.04
CA GLU A 78 -0.16 1.94 -6.42
C GLU A 78 -1.30 2.82 -6.94
N ASN A 79 -2.54 2.57 -6.50
CA ASN A 79 -3.75 3.24 -7.01
C ASN A 79 -4.61 3.84 -5.89
N ASP A 80 -4.02 4.25 -4.78
CA ASP A 80 -4.71 4.74 -3.57
C ASP A 80 -5.79 3.76 -3.04
N ASP A 81 -5.63 2.46 -3.33
CA ASP A 81 -6.60 1.43 -2.99
C ASP A 81 -6.30 0.71 -1.67
N HIS A 82 -5.33 1.17 -0.89
CA HIS A 82 -5.04 0.60 0.41
C HIS A 82 -6.29 0.67 1.32
N PRO A 83 -6.63 -0.39 2.09
CA PRO A 83 -7.82 -0.41 2.96
C PRO A 83 -7.95 0.82 3.86
N LEU A 84 -6.83 1.32 4.39
CA LEU A 84 -6.81 2.54 5.19
C LEU A 84 -7.18 3.79 4.38
N GLN A 85 -6.69 3.94 3.15
CA GLN A 85 -7.03 5.10 2.32
C GLN A 85 -8.54 5.10 1.99
N GLN A 86 -9.11 3.94 1.67
CA GLN A 86 -10.56 3.80 1.48
C GLN A 86 -11.35 4.13 2.74
N ALA A 87 -10.97 3.55 3.89
CA ALA A 87 -11.64 3.82 5.16
C ALA A 87 -11.56 5.31 5.56
N TRP A 88 -10.45 5.98 5.23
CA TRP A 88 -10.30 7.42 5.46
C TRP A 88 -11.30 8.25 4.68
N VAL A 89 -11.59 7.85 3.44
CA VAL A 89 -12.60 8.50 2.58
C VAL A 89 -14.01 8.17 3.09
N GLU A 90 -14.30 6.89 3.37
CA GLU A 90 -15.62 6.46 3.86
C GLU A 90 -16.01 7.16 5.17
N GLU A 91 -15.10 7.25 6.12
CA GLU A 91 -15.30 7.89 7.43
C GLU A 91 -15.13 9.42 7.40
N GLN A 92 -14.78 9.98 6.23
CA GLN A 92 -14.54 11.42 6.05
C GLN A 92 -13.62 12.02 7.12
N VAL A 93 -12.50 11.34 7.38
CA VAL A 93 -11.60 11.63 8.49
C VAL A 93 -11.00 13.04 8.44
N PRO A 94 -10.47 13.54 7.29
CA PRO A 94 -9.72 14.78 7.26
C PRO A 94 -10.54 16.02 7.60
N GLN A 95 -9.90 16.95 8.33
CA GLN A 95 -10.28 18.35 8.38
C GLN A 95 -9.21 19.17 7.66
N CYS A 96 -8.10 19.55 8.32
CA CYS A 96 -7.01 20.25 7.65
C CYS A 96 -6.13 19.31 6.77
N GLY A 97 -6.17 18.01 6.98
CA GLY A 97 -5.41 17.01 6.24
C GLY A 97 -3.95 16.84 6.65
N TYR A 98 -3.38 17.74 7.46
CA TYR A 98 -1.94 17.80 7.70
C TYR A 98 -1.35 16.54 8.34
N CYS A 99 -2.00 15.95 9.33
CA CYS A 99 -1.52 14.77 10.05
C CYS A 99 -1.87 13.44 9.37
N GLN A 100 -2.66 13.44 8.29
CA GLN A 100 -3.31 12.23 7.80
C GLN A 100 -2.32 11.21 7.24
N SER A 101 -1.30 11.64 6.50
CA SER A 101 -0.26 10.75 6.01
C SER A 101 0.42 9.97 7.15
N GLY A 102 0.83 10.68 8.21
CA GLY A 102 1.43 10.04 9.38
C GLY A 102 0.47 9.13 10.14
N GLN A 103 -0.81 9.49 10.23
CA GLN A 103 -1.85 8.65 10.84
C GLN A 103 -2.04 7.34 10.06
N ILE A 104 -2.16 7.42 8.73
CA ILE A 104 -2.32 6.26 7.85
C ILE A 104 -1.09 5.35 7.90
N MET A 105 0.13 5.90 7.83
CA MET A 105 1.36 5.12 7.90
C MET A 105 1.51 4.38 9.24
N GLN A 106 1.17 5.04 10.36
CA GLN A 106 1.17 4.39 11.67
C GLN A 106 0.12 3.29 11.77
N ALA A 107 -1.09 3.54 11.28
CA ALA A 107 -2.17 2.55 11.29
C ALA A 107 -1.87 1.36 10.38
N ALA A 108 -1.17 1.56 9.25
CA ALA A 108 -0.78 0.48 8.34
C ALA A 108 0.21 -0.49 9.00
N ASP A 109 1.23 0.03 9.70
CA ASP A 109 2.15 -0.81 10.48
C ASP A 109 1.44 -1.56 11.62
N PHE A 110 0.53 -0.89 12.32
CA PHE A 110 -0.25 -1.49 13.40
C PHE A 110 -1.15 -2.63 12.90
N LEU A 111 -1.95 -2.40 11.85
CA LEU A 111 -2.89 -3.40 11.32
C LEU A 111 -2.20 -4.60 10.68
N LYS A 112 -0.98 -4.44 10.18
CA LYS A 112 -0.16 -5.56 9.70
C LYS A 112 0.06 -6.63 10.76
N ASN A 113 0.22 -6.21 12.02
CA ASN A 113 0.48 -7.08 13.16
C ASN A 113 -0.77 -7.38 14.00
N THR A 114 -1.85 -6.60 13.83
CA THR A 114 -3.09 -6.72 14.57
C THR A 114 -4.27 -6.52 13.61
N PRO A 115 -4.64 -7.56 12.83
CA PRO A 115 -5.63 -7.44 11.77
C PRO A 115 -7.08 -7.25 12.27
N ASP A 116 -7.37 -7.64 13.51
CA ASP A 116 -8.68 -7.44 14.17
C ASP A 116 -8.46 -6.75 15.52
N PRO A 117 -8.27 -5.41 15.55
CA PRO A 117 -7.92 -4.70 16.77
C PRO A 117 -9.13 -4.37 17.64
N THR A 118 -8.94 -4.41 18.98
CA THR A 118 -9.89 -3.81 19.93
C THR A 118 -9.77 -2.28 19.95
N ASP A 119 -10.75 -1.59 20.54
CA ASP A 119 -10.72 -0.13 20.66
C ASP A 119 -9.55 0.36 21.51
N GLU A 120 -9.18 -0.39 22.55
CA GLU A 120 -8.04 -0.09 23.42
C GLU A 120 -6.72 -0.22 22.66
N GLN A 121 -6.59 -1.26 21.81
CA GLN A 121 -5.42 -1.48 20.99
C GLN A 121 -5.25 -0.35 19.95
N VAL A 122 -6.34 0.07 19.29
CA VAL A 122 -6.32 1.22 18.37
C VAL A 122 -5.90 2.48 19.12
N THR A 123 -6.48 2.74 20.28
CA THR A 123 -6.14 3.91 21.12
C THR A 123 -4.66 3.92 21.46
N ALA A 124 -4.12 2.82 21.92
CA ALA A 124 -2.72 2.69 22.30
C ALA A 124 -1.77 2.85 21.09
N ALA A 125 -2.07 2.20 19.97
CA ALA A 125 -1.25 2.26 18.75
C ALA A 125 -1.19 3.67 18.13
N MET A 126 -2.31 4.40 18.21
CA MET A 126 -2.46 5.74 17.63
C MET A 126 -2.09 6.89 18.58
N ALA A 127 -1.81 6.61 19.86
CA ALA A 127 -1.52 7.64 20.89
C ALA A 127 -0.32 8.56 20.54
N GLY A 128 0.66 8.07 19.78
CA GLY A 128 1.82 8.82 19.31
C GLY A 128 1.58 9.67 18.06
N ASN A 129 0.33 9.77 17.57
CA ASN A 129 -0.02 10.53 16.37
C ASN A 129 -1.03 11.64 16.71
N LEU A 130 -0.57 12.89 16.70
CA LEU A 130 -1.37 14.02 17.12
C LEU A 130 -2.20 14.62 15.98
N CYS A 131 -3.45 14.94 16.27
CA CYS A 131 -4.35 15.67 15.38
C CYS A 131 -4.83 16.95 16.02
N ARG A 132 -4.40 18.13 15.53
CA ARG A 132 -4.82 19.42 16.07
C ARG A 132 -6.30 19.72 15.84
N CYS A 133 -6.90 19.12 14.83
CA CYS A 133 -8.32 19.24 14.51
C CYS A 133 -9.23 18.35 15.36
N MET A 134 -8.66 17.55 16.26
CA MET A 134 -9.40 16.65 17.17
C MET A 134 -10.23 15.58 16.44
N ALA A 135 -9.78 15.14 15.25
CA ALA A 135 -10.50 14.15 14.45
C ALA A 135 -10.36 12.69 14.97
N TYR A 136 -9.91 12.49 16.20
CA TYR A 136 -9.57 11.17 16.76
C TYR A 136 -10.69 10.15 16.67
N VAL A 137 -11.94 10.53 16.91
CA VAL A 137 -13.09 9.61 16.82
C VAL A 137 -13.21 9.03 15.40
N ARG A 138 -13.06 9.88 14.37
CA ARG A 138 -13.11 9.44 12.97
C ARG A 138 -11.87 8.64 12.58
N ILE A 139 -10.69 9.01 13.08
CA ILE A 139 -9.44 8.24 12.87
C ILE A 139 -9.60 6.83 13.42
N HIS A 140 -10.10 6.67 14.66
CA HIS A 140 -10.32 5.35 15.27
C HIS A 140 -11.32 4.50 14.47
N ARG A 141 -12.46 5.09 14.06
CA ARG A 141 -13.43 4.39 13.19
C ARG A 141 -12.79 3.94 11.89
N ALA A 142 -12.02 4.81 11.25
CA ALA A 142 -11.36 4.49 9.99
C ALA A 142 -10.33 3.36 10.13
N VAL A 143 -9.58 3.31 11.24
CA VAL A 143 -8.66 2.18 11.50
C VAL A 143 -9.43 0.87 11.62
N LYS A 144 -10.53 0.84 12.36
CA LYS A 144 -11.39 -0.35 12.48
C LYS A 144 -12.07 -0.71 11.16
N ARG A 145 -12.58 0.27 10.43
CA ARG A 145 -13.17 0.05 9.11
C ARG A 145 -12.16 -0.53 8.12
N ALA A 146 -10.91 -0.06 8.16
CA ALA A 146 -9.83 -0.60 7.33
C ALA A 146 -9.52 -2.07 7.64
N ALA A 147 -9.55 -2.47 8.91
CA ALA A 147 -9.42 -3.87 9.31
C ALA A 147 -10.53 -4.74 8.71
N THR A 148 -11.79 -4.25 8.75
CA THR A 148 -12.92 -4.93 8.11
C THR A 148 -12.74 -5.05 6.60
N ILE A 149 -12.38 -3.97 5.90
CA ILE A 149 -12.13 -3.97 4.45
C ILE A 149 -11.05 -4.99 4.08
N ALA A 150 -9.95 -5.02 4.84
CA ALA A 150 -8.86 -5.98 4.61
C ALA A 150 -9.34 -7.44 4.76
N SER A 151 -10.15 -7.73 5.77
CA SER A 151 -10.74 -9.06 6.00
C SER A 151 -11.72 -9.47 4.89
N GLU A 152 -12.59 -8.55 4.45
CA GLU A 152 -13.54 -8.75 3.35
C GLU A 152 -12.81 -9.08 2.04
N ARG A 153 -11.72 -8.36 1.73
CA ARG A 153 -10.87 -8.60 0.55
C ARG A 153 -10.20 -9.97 0.61
N ALA A 154 -9.64 -10.36 1.76
CA ALA A 154 -9.00 -11.66 1.94
C ALA A 154 -10.02 -12.81 1.71
N THR A 155 -11.24 -12.68 2.25
CA THR A 155 -12.30 -13.68 2.09
C THR A 155 -12.75 -13.81 0.62
N SER A 156 -12.87 -12.67 -0.09
CA SER A 156 -13.26 -12.66 -1.51
C SER A 156 -12.21 -13.32 -2.41
N GLN A 157 -10.92 -13.15 -2.11
CA GLN A 157 -9.83 -13.80 -2.84
C GLN A 157 -9.83 -15.33 -2.66
N VAL A 158 -10.09 -15.81 -1.44
CA VAL A 158 -10.18 -17.26 -1.15
C VAL A 158 -11.36 -17.89 -1.89
N ASN A 159 -12.53 -17.23 -1.92
CA ASN A 159 -13.72 -17.74 -2.61
C ASN A 159 -13.54 -17.73 -4.14
N GLY A 160 -12.85 -16.73 -4.71
CA GLY A 160 -12.54 -16.66 -6.14
C GLY A 160 -11.65 -17.82 -6.60
N GLN A 161 -10.66 -18.21 -5.82
CA GLN A 161 -9.78 -19.33 -6.13
C GLN A 161 -10.48 -20.70 -6.04
N GLN A 162 -11.47 -20.86 -5.18
CA GLN A 162 -12.25 -22.10 -5.09
C GLN A 162 -13.18 -22.30 -6.28
N THR A 163 -13.74 -21.24 -6.87
CA THR A 163 -14.59 -21.34 -8.06
C THR A 163 -13.81 -21.75 -9.31
N ASP A 164 -12.59 -21.28 -9.47
CA ASP A 164 -11.71 -21.66 -10.58
C ASP A 164 -11.23 -23.12 -10.49
N ALA A 165 -10.95 -23.61 -9.28
CA ALA A 165 -10.53 -24.99 -9.05
C ALA A 165 -11.68 -26.01 -9.33
N THR A 166 -12.93 -25.64 -9.05
CA THR A 166 -14.10 -26.49 -9.34
C THR A 166 -14.48 -26.49 -10.82
N ALA A 167 -14.22 -25.39 -11.54
CA ALA A 167 -14.44 -25.34 -12.99
C ALA A 167 -13.43 -26.20 -13.76
N ALA A 168 -12.18 -26.27 -13.27
CA ALA A 168 -11.13 -27.10 -13.88
C ALA A 168 -11.34 -28.62 -13.73
N THR A 169 -12.07 -29.06 -12.70
CA THR A 169 -12.38 -30.48 -12.46
C THR A 169 -13.63 -30.99 -13.18
N ALA A 170 -14.50 -30.09 -13.67
CA ALA A 170 -15.72 -30.47 -14.40
C ALA A 170 -15.49 -30.78 -15.92
N GLY A 171 -14.25 -30.63 -16.41
CA GLY A 171 -13.87 -30.80 -17.82
C GLY A 171 -13.22 -32.13 -18.19
N VAL A 172 -13.27 -33.17 -17.35
CA VAL A 172 -12.83 -34.50 -17.76
C VAL A 172 -13.98 -35.20 -18.49
N GLY A 173 -14.11 -34.85 -19.77
CA GLY A 173 -14.99 -35.54 -20.70
C GLY A 173 -14.56 -37.01 -20.82
N ILE A 174 -15.52 -37.92 -20.55
CA ILE A 174 -15.39 -39.36 -20.78
C ILE A 174 -14.99 -39.59 -22.24
N PHE A 175 -13.82 -40.16 -22.47
CA PHE A 175 -13.33 -40.55 -23.78
C PHE A 175 -14.26 -41.63 -24.34
N ASP A 176 -15.05 -41.30 -25.40
CA ASP A 176 -15.80 -42.30 -26.19
C ASP A 176 -14.94 -42.88 -27.31
N PRO A 177 -14.56 -44.15 -27.26
CA PRO A 177 -13.64 -44.77 -28.24
C PRO A 177 -14.31 -45.10 -29.60
N ARG A 178 -15.52 -44.65 -29.90
CA ARG A 178 -16.32 -44.98 -31.10
C ARG A 178 -16.45 -43.88 -32.15
N ALA A 179 -15.88 -42.69 -31.91
CA ALA A 179 -15.92 -41.61 -32.89
C ALA A 179 -14.72 -41.73 -33.88
N THR A 180 -14.85 -42.67 -34.82
CA THR A 180 -13.95 -42.77 -35.98
C THR A 180 -14.60 -42.07 -37.21
N ALA A 181 -13.74 -41.33 -37.91
CA ALA A 181 -13.76 -40.99 -39.35
C ALA A 181 -14.78 -39.93 -39.83
N GLY A 182 -14.23 -38.89 -40.37
CA GLY A 182 -14.97 -37.90 -41.18
C GLY A 182 -14.09 -36.78 -41.71
N THR A 183 -13.38 -37.08 -42.81
CA THR A 183 -12.94 -36.20 -43.93
C THR A 183 -12.33 -34.83 -43.67
N VAL A 184 -11.08 -34.76 -44.09
CA VAL A 184 -10.29 -33.60 -44.45
C VAL A 184 -10.87 -32.88 -45.67
N SER A 185 -11.07 -31.55 -45.62
CA SER A 185 -11.12 -30.74 -46.84
C SER A 185 -10.28 -29.48 -46.66
N HIS A 186 -9.28 -29.37 -47.54
CA HIS A 186 -8.46 -28.20 -47.81
C HIS A 186 -9.27 -27.12 -48.55
N SER A 187 -9.10 -25.87 -48.20
CA SER A 187 -9.06 -24.72 -49.14
C SER A 187 -8.56 -23.50 -48.34
N ALA A 188 -7.41 -23.06 -48.62
CA ALA A 188 -6.93 -22.06 -49.59
C ALA A 188 -6.87 -20.64 -48.95
N VAL A 189 -5.67 -20.22 -48.90
CA VAL A 189 -5.02 -18.91 -48.74
C VAL A 189 -5.73 -17.77 -49.47
N GLU A 190 -5.84 -16.60 -48.86
CA GLU A 190 -5.70 -15.34 -49.61
C GLU A 190 -5.11 -14.25 -48.72
N GLU A 191 -3.93 -13.77 -49.12
CA GLU A 191 -3.29 -12.52 -48.71
C GLU A 191 -4.00 -11.34 -49.36
N THR A 192 -4.17 -10.27 -48.62
CA THR A 192 -4.09 -8.93 -49.25
C THR A 192 -3.59 -7.88 -48.26
N SER A 193 -2.57 -7.22 -48.71
CA SER A 193 -1.84 -6.10 -48.17
C SER A 193 -2.54 -4.75 -48.38
N HIS A 194 -1.93 -3.71 -47.81
CA HIS A 194 -2.05 -2.25 -47.98
C HIS A 194 -3.01 -1.56 -46.93
N GLY A 195 -2.67 -0.45 -46.40
CA GLY A 195 -1.64 0.57 -46.59
C GLY A 195 -1.79 1.72 -45.57
N LYS A 196 -0.74 2.44 -45.50
CA LYS A 196 -0.49 3.73 -44.86
C LYS A 196 -1.69 4.72 -44.77
N VAL A 197 -1.84 5.42 -43.63
CA VAL A 197 -1.53 6.84 -43.44
C VAL A 197 -1.27 7.07 -41.95
#